data_f67b63603bd1bd85c598ef811c5bf372
#
_entry.id   f67b63603bd1bd85c598ef811c5bf372
#
_cell.length_a   1.000
_cell.length_b   1.000
_cell.length_c   1.000
_cell.angle_alpha   90.00
_cell.angle_beta   90.00
_cell.angle_gamma   90.00
#
_symmetry.space_group_name_H-M   'P 1'
#
loop_
_entity.id
_entity.type
_entity.pdbx_description
1 polymer ?
#
loop_
_entity_poly.entity_id
_entity_poly.type
_entity_poly.pdbx_seq_one_letter_code
_entity_poly.pdbx_strand_id
1 'polypeptide(L)'
;MKKIILIWIGTLISSGVAAQQCSIDGFTSAEMRLTSYQRSQSATSFNISCDSGYSILFNSQNLITPNGVSFVSNGPYKLRTRLNLTGANENLWGVQLNQGAAQRQKYIISVRLEDNPLNGVPAGTYRDRISVEISF
;
A
#
# COMPACT_ATOMS: atom_id res chain seq x y z
N MET A 1 18.53 -2.25 9.02
CA MET A 1 17.66 -1.21 8.51
C MET A 1 16.43 -1.86 7.91
N LYS A 2 15.25 -1.40 8.25
CA LYS A 2 14.01 -2.03 7.85
C LYS A 2 13.37 -1.22 6.74
N LYS A 3 13.05 -1.89 5.64
CA LYS A 3 12.48 -1.25 4.48
C LYS A 3 11.17 -1.92 4.08
N ILE A 4 10.20 -1.11 3.74
CA ILE A 4 9.01 -1.55 3.03
C ILE A 4 9.07 -0.94 1.65
N ILE A 5 9.02 -1.81 0.64
CA ILE A 5 9.04 -1.39 -0.75
C ILE A 5 7.61 -1.38 -1.26
N LEU A 6 7.16 -0.22 -1.71
CA LEU A 6 5.89 -0.08 -2.38
C LEU A 6 6.10 -0.37 -3.86
N ILE A 7 5.51 -1.46 -4.33
CA ILE A 7 5.43 -1.74 -5.76
C ILE A 7 4.06 -1.30 -6.23
N TRP A 8 4.07 -0.45 -7.22
CA TRP A 8 2.87 0.04 -7.81
C TRP A 8 2.65 -0.65 -9.15
N ILE A 9 1.50 -1.28 -9.31
CA ILE A 9 1.10 -1.89 -10.56
C ILE A 9 -0.20 -1.22 -10.98
N GLY A 10 -0.11 -0.38 -11.99
CA GLY A 10 -1.28 0.17 -12.64
C GLY A 10 -1.58 -0.68 -13.87
N THR A 11 -2.69 -1.37 -13.88
CA THR A 11 -3.11 -2.09 -15.06
C THR A 11 -4.04 -1.21 -15.87
N LEU A 12 -3.53 -0.69 -16.97
CA LEU A 12 -4.36 0.04 -17.92
C LEU A 12 -4.90 -0.97 -18.91
N ILE A 13 -6.13 -1.38 -18.72
CA ILE A 13 -6.82 -2.18 -19.71
C ILE A 13 -7.65 -1.23 -20.55
N SER A 14 -7.14 -0.90 -21.68
CA SER A 14 -7.91 -0.18 -22.69
C SER A 14 -8.69 -1.20 -23.51
N SER A 15 -9.96 -1.32 -23.24
CA SER A 15 -10.83 -2.13 -24.08
C SER A 15 -11.62 -1.22 -25.00
N GLY A 16 -11.06 -0.86 -26.14
CA GLY A 16 -11.80 -0.30 -27.27
C GLY A 16 -12.49 1.04 -27.04
N VAL A 17 -13.44 1.30 -27.80
CA VAL A 17 -14.18 2.49 -28.18
C VAL A 17 -14.80 3.22 -26.98
N ALA A 18 -14.49 4.42 -26.69
CA ALA A 18 -14.95 5.21 -25.54
C ALA A 18 -14.29 4.76 -24.25
N ALA A 19 -13.00 4.71 -24.29
CA ALA A 19 -12.22 4.28 -23.16
C ALA A 19 -12.40 5.25 -21.99
N GLN A 20 -12.91 4.72 -20.90
CA GLN A 20 -12.74 5.32 -19.59
C GLN A 20 -11.25 5.55 -19.37
N GLN A 21 -10.90 6.73 -18.91
CA GLN A 21 -9.51 7.06 -18.65
C GLN A 21 -9.30 7.25 -17.16
N CYS A 22 -8.26 6.61 -16.67
CA CYS A 22 -7.73 6.85 -15.33
C CYS A 22 -6.29 7.28 -15.43
N SER A 23 -5.90 8.21 -14.58
CA SER A 23 -4.52 8.64 -14.47
C SER A 23 -4.10 8.67 -13.02
N ILE A 24 -2.80 8.51 -12.80
CA ILE A 24 -2.22 8.54 -11.46
C ILE A 24 -1.07 9.52 -11.48
N ASP A 25 -1.03 10.39 -10.50
CA ASP A 25 0.04 11.35 -10.35
C ASP A 25 0.34 11.63 -8.88
N GLY A 26 1.28 12.51 -8.63
CA GLY A 26 1.58 12.98 -7.28
C GLY A 26 2.19 11.93 -6.38
N PHE A 27 2.84 10.92 -6.94
CA PHE A 27 3.47 9.86 -6.15
C PHE A 27 4.63 10.43 -5.35
N THR A 28 4.54 10.39 -4.02
CA THR A 28 5.53 11.00 -3.16
C THR A 28 6.77 10.12 -2.96
N SER A 29 6.60 8.80 -2.86
CA SER A 29 7.72 7.88 -2.71
C SER A 29 7.29 6.47 -3.07
N ALA A 30 8.16 5.76 -3.78
CA ALA A 30 7.97 4.34 -4.07
C ALA A 30 8.47 3.44 -2.94
N GLU A 31 9.12 4.02 -1.94
CA GLU A 31 9.72 3.27 -0.84
C GLU A 31 9.38 3.94 0.48
N MET A 32 8.85 3.15 1.41
CA MET A 32 8.61 3.57 2.79
C MET A 32 9.65 2.90 3.69
N ARG A 33 10.31 3.70 4.52
CA ARG A 33 11.35 3.22 5.42
C ARG A 33 10.91 3.35 6.86
N LEU A 34 11.08 2.28 7.60
CA LEU A 34 10.86 2.25 9.05
C LEU A 34 12.21 2.30 9.76
N THR A 35 12.21 2.92 10.92
CA THR A 35 13.39 2.95 11.80
C THR A 35 13.39 1.73 12.71
N SER A 36 14.45 1.60 13.52
CA SER A 36 14.60 0.50 14.46
C SER A 36 13.81 0.68 15.76
N TYR A 37 12.93 1.65 15.81
CA TYR A 37 12.11 1.88 17.01
C TYR A 37 10.73 1.27 16.85
N GLN A 38 10.21 0.72 17.95
CA GLN A 38 8.82 0.29 18.00
C GLN A 38 7.90 1.47 17.69
N ARG A 39 6.83 1.23 16.93
CA ARG A 39 5.86 2.21 16.47
C ARG A 39 6.41 3.25 15.49
N SER A 40 7.58 3.00 14.92
CA SER A 40 8.02 3.85 13.82
C SER A 40 7.03 3.75 12.65
N GLN A 41 6.86 4.86 11.96
CA GLN A 41 5.86 4.99 10.91
C GLN A 41 6.47 5.58 9.65
N SER A 42 5.89 5.24 8.53
CA SER A 42 6.20 5.86 7.25
C SER A 42 4.94 5.91 6.40
N ALA A 43 4.88 6.83 5.48
CA ALA A 43 3.71 6.99 4.62
C ALA A 43 4.13 7.41 3.22
N THR A 44 3.27 7.07 2.26
CA THR A 44 3.36 7.57 0.90
C THR A 44 1.97 7.92 0.41
N SER A 45 1.88 8.78 -0.59
CA SER A 45 0.61 9.20 -1.14
C SER A 45 0.68 9.34 -2.66
N PHE A 46 -0.48 9.28 -3.28
CA PHE A 46 -0.64 9.49 -4.72
C PHE A 46 -2.07 9.95 -5.00
N ASN A 47 -2.29 10.47 -6.20
CA ASN A 47 -3.61 10.93 -6.62
C ASN A 47 -4.10 10.10 -7.78
N ILE A 48 -5.39 9.81 -7.78
CA ILE A 48 -6.07 9.12 -8.87
C ILE A 48 -7.15 10.02 -9.45
N SER A 49 -7.20 10.07 -10.77
CA SER A 49 -8.25 10.74 -11.51
C SER A 49 -8.84 9.75 -12.50
N CYS A 50 -10.15 9.52 -12.42
CA CYS A 50 -10.88 8.63 -13.31
C CYS A 50 -12.16 9.30 -13.77
N ASP A 51 -12.50 9.12 -15.07
CA ASP A 51 -13.69 9.73 -15.67
C ASP A 51 -15.00 9.14 -15.13
N SER A 52 -14.97 7.88 -14.72
CA SER A 52 -16.12 7.19 -14.17
C SER A 52 -15.67 6.23 -13.06
N GLY A 53 -16.60 5.46 -12.52
CA GLY A 53 -16.30 4.54 -11.42
C GLY A 53 -15.18 3.57 -11.76
N TYR A 54 -14.38 3.22 -10.77
CA TYR A 54 -13.25 2.30 -10.88
C TYR A 54 -13.16 1.45 -9.64
N SER A 55 -12.38 0.37 -9.75
CA SER A 55 -12.06 -0.47 -8.59
C SER A 55 -10.58 -0.35 -8.29
N ILE A 56 -10.24 -0.34 -7.01
CA ILE A 56 -8.86 -0.27 -6.56
C ILE A 56 -8.62 -1.37 -5.52
N LEU A 57 -7.48 -2.01 -5.63
CA LEU A 57 -7.07 -3.08 -4.72
C LEU A 57 -5.72 -2.74 -4.14
N PHE A 58 -5.66 -2.59 -2.82
CA PHE A 58 -4.42 -2.44 -2.08
C PHE A 58 -4.06 -3.78 -1.45
N ASN A 59 -2.84 -4.22 -1.67
CA ASN A 59 -2.41 -5.49 -1.13
C ASN A 59 -0.97 -5.41 -0.62
N SER A 60 -0.64 -6.31 0.27
CA SER A 60 0.71 -6.50 0.79
C SER A 60 1.09 -7.96 0.61
N GLN A 61 2.33 -8.21 0.22
CA GLN A 61 2.83 -9.56 0.01
C GLN A 61 2.69 -10.40 1.28
N ASN A 62 2.89 -9.79 2.42
CA ASN A 62 2.85 -10.46 3.72
C ASN A 62 1.55 -10.20 4.49
N LEU A 63 0.50 -9.80 3.81
CA LEU A 63 -0.78 -9.46 4.44
C LEU A 63 -1.34 -10.67 5.20
N ILE A 64 -1.76 -10.44 6.44
CA ILE A 64 -2.35 -11.47 7.29
C ILE A 64 -3.87 -11.31 7.33
N THR A 65 -4.36 -10.08 7.55
CA THR A 65 -5.79 -9.81 7.64
C THR A 65 -6.18 -8.60 6.82
N PRO A 66 -7.44 -8.52 6.35
CA PRO A 66 -7.89 -7.39 5.52
C PRO A 66 -7.87 -6.03 6.23
N ASN A 67 -7.81 -6.00 7.55
CA ASN A 67 -7.73 -4.74 8.29
C ASN A 67 -6.30 -4.18 8.39
N GLY A 68 -5.36 -4.72 7.63
CA GLY A 68 -4.03 -4.15 7.51
C GLY A 68 -2.96 -4.78 8.39
N VAL A 69 -3.22 -5.90 9.02
CA VAL A 69 -2.18 -6.63 9.76
C VAL A 69 -1.27 -7.34 8.75
N SER A 70 0.01 -7.03 8.80
CA SER A 70 1.01 -7.57 7.91
C SER A 70 2.33 -7.73 8.66
N PHE A 71 3.39 -8.02 7.97
CA PHE A 71 4.72 -8.09 8.57
C PHE A 71 5.80 -7.77 7.54
N VAL A 72 6.93 -7.33 8.05
CA VAL A 72 8.18 -7.25 7.28
C VAL A 72 9.04 -8.44 7.66
N SER A 73 9.74 -9.02 6.70
CA SER A 73 10.48 -10.25 6.92
C SER A 73 11.92 -10.16 6.44
N ASN A 74 12.77 -10.92 7.12
CA ASN A 74 14.15 -11.19 6.75
C ASN A 74 14.37 -12.69 6.93
N GLY A 75 14.20 -13.47 5.84
CA GLY A 75 14.21 -14.91 5.93
C GLY A 75 13.11 -15.41 6.87
N PRO A 76 13.47 -16.23 7.90
CA PRO A 76 12.46 -16.73 8.85
C PRO A 76 12.04 -15.72 9.90
N TYR A 77 12.71 -14.59 9.99
CA TYR A 77 12.44 -13.57 11.01
C TYR A 77 11.39 -12.58 10.53
N LYS A 78 10.42 -12.27 11.39
CA LYS A 78 9.28 -11.42 11.07
C LYS A 78 9.07 -10.38 12.14
N LEU A 79 8.66 -9.19 11.71
CA LEU A 79 8.23 -8.11 12.58
C LEU A 79 6.86 -7.65 12.11
N ARG A 80 5.89 -7.67 12.99
CA ARG A 80 4.52 -7.31 12.66
C ARG A 80 4.40 -5.83 12.38
N THR A 81 3.62 -5.52 11.35
CA THR A 81 3.30 -4.15 10.96
C THR A 81 1.80 -3.97 10.87
N ARG A 82 1.38 -2.73 10.89
CA ARG A 82 0.01 -2.33 10.66
C ARG A 82 -0.02 -1.37 9.48
N LEU A 83 -0.77 -1.75 8.47
CA LEU A 83 -1.00 -0.93 7.30
C LEU A 83 -2.29 -0.14 7.48
N ASN A 84 -2.29 1.08 6.99
CA ASN A 84 -3.45 1.95 7.03
C ASN A 84 -3.64 2.63 5.69
N LEU A 85 -4.88 2.78 5.28
CA LEU A 85 -5.26 3.38 4.01
C LEU A 85 -6.24 4.52 4.25
N THR A 86 -5.93 5.69 3.69
CA THR A 86 -6.79 6.86 3.74
C THR A 86 -7.12 7.28 2.32
N GLY A 87 -8.33 7.77 2.11
CA GLY A 87 -8.78 8.26 0.80
C GLY A 87 -9.77 7.35 0.10
N ALA A 88 -9.79 6.06 0.42
CA ALA A 88 -10.81 5.14 -0.05
C ALA A 88 -12.04 5.18 0.87
N ASN A 89 -13.15 4.63 0.40
CA ASN A 89 -14.35 4.53 1.22
C ASN A 89 -14.21 3.54 2.37
N GLU A 90 -13.27 2.63 2.29
CA GLU A 90 -12.98 1.67 3.35
C GLU A 90 -11.47 1.45 3.48
N ASN A 91 -11.02 1.25 4.70
CA ASN A 91 -9.62 0.93 5.00
C ASN A 91 -9.47 -0.60 5.03
N LEU A 92 -9.49 -1.20 3.85
CA LEU A 92 -9.38 -2.64 3.68
C LEU A 92 -8.24 -2.98 2.71
N TRP A 93 -7.57 -4.08 2.99
CA TRP A 93 -6.44 -4.59 2.25
C TRP A 93 -6.76 -5.97 1.70
N GLY A 94 -6.27 -6.25 0.49
CA GLY A 94 -6.54 -7.52 -0.18
C GLY A 94 -7.97 -7.65 -0.67
N VAL A 95 -8.74 -6.58 -0.67
CA VAL A 95 -10.14 -6.54 -1.07
C VAL A 95 -10.31 -5.47 -2.13
N GLN A 96 -11.04 -5.81 -3.17
CA GLN A 96 -11.35 -4.86 -4.22
C GLN A 96 -12.35 -3.81 -3.72
N LEU A 97 -11.99 -2.54 -3.83
CA LEU A 97 -12.81 -1.43 -3.38
C LEU A 97 -13.37 -0.69 -4.58
N ASN A 98 -14.68 -0.53 -4.63
CA ASN A 98 -15.34 0.21 -5.70
C ASN A 98 -15.40 1.69 -5.34
N GLN A 99 -14.92 2.52 -6.25
CA GLN A 99 -14.87 3.95 -6.06
C GLN A 99 -15.62 4.65 -7.19
N GLY A 100 -16.21 5.80 -6.88
CA GLY A 100 -16.83 6.64 -7.89
C GLY A 100 -15.81 7.39 -8.72
N ALA A 101 -16.27 8.07 -9.78
CA ALA A 101 -15.43 8.97 -10.55
C ALA A 101 -14.72 9.97 -9.63
N ALA A 102 -13.48 10.32 -9.96
CA ALA A 102 -12.68 11.15 -9.09
C ALA A 102 -11.80 12.09 -9.91
N GLN A 103 -11.56 13.27 -9.34
CA GLN A 103 -10.54 14.18 -9.83
C GLN A 103 -9.53 14.41 -8.73
N ARG A 104 -8.31 13.92 -8.95
CA ARG A 104 -7.19 14.05 -8.01
C ARG A 104 -7.55 13.58 -6.61
N GLN A 105 -8.20 12.43 -6.52
CA GLN A 105 -8.48 11.81 -5.24
C GLN A 105 -7.18 11.35 -4.62
N LYS A 106 -6.87 11.87 -3.45
CA LYS A 106 -5.62 11.54 -2.75
C LYS A 106 -5.80 10.29 -1.92
N TYR A 107 -4.89 9.34 -2.13
CA TYR A 107 -4.77 8.15 -1.31
C TYR A 107 -3.48 8.21 -0.51
N ILE A 108 -3.55 7.86 0.76
CA ILE A 108 -2.40 7.81 1.65
C ILE A 108 -2.29 6.39 2.18
N ILE A 109 -1.13 5.80 1.97
CA ILE A 109 -0.77 4.50 2.53
C ILE A 109 0.25 4.75 3.63
N SER A 110 -0.01 4.22 4.81
CA SER A 110 0.94 4.30 5.91
C SER A 110 1.21 2.92 6.49
N VAL A 111 2.38 2.79 7.09
CA VAL A 111 2.80 1.58 7.77
C VAL A 111 3.38 1.95 9.13
N ARG A 112 3.05 1.16 10.14
CA ARG A 112 3.58 1.31 11.48
C ARG A 112 4.14 -0.02 11.95
N LEU A 113 5.32 0.03 12.56
CA LEU A 113 5.93 -1.14 13.16
C LEU A 113 5.25 -1.43 14.51
N GLU A 114 4.68 -2.62 14.65
CA GLU A 114 3.98 -3.01 15.87
C GLU A 114 4.88 -3.76 16.85
N ASP A 115 5.77 -4.60 16.34
CA ASP A 115 6.70 -5.33 17.18
C ASP A 115 7.90 -4.49 17.56
N ASN A 116 8.49 -4.80 18.70
CA ASN A 116 9.74 -4.17 19.13
C ASN A 116 10.91 -4.83 18.38
N PRO A 117 11.62 -4.12 17.51
CA PRO A 117 12.71 -4.72 16.74
C PRO A 117 13.94 -5.07 17.57
N LEU A 118 13.99 -4.64 18.83
CA LEU A 118 15.09 -4.96 19.73
C LEU A 118 14.87 -6.28 20.48
N ASN A 119 13.71 -6.93 20.33
CA ASN A 119 13.37 -8.15 21.03
C ASN A 119 13.55 -9.37 20.15
N GLY A 120 14.73 -9.98 20.22
CA GLY A 120 14.93 -11.34 19.75
C GLY A 120 15.02 -11.53 18.25
N VAL A 121 15.14 -10.46 17.45
CA VAL A 121 15.36 -10.58 16.00
C VAL A 121 16.73 -10.03 15.64
N PRO A 122 17.43 -10.65 14.68
CA PRO A 122 18.74 -10.18 14.28
C PRO A 122 18.67 -8.86 13.53
N ALA A 123 19.75 -8.11 13.55
CA ALA A 123 19.89 -6.95 12.68
C ALA A 123 19.86 -7.40 11.21
N GLY A 124 19.33 -6.55 10.36
CA GLY A 124 19.23 -6.85 8.94
C GLY A 124 18.17 -5.98 8.26
N THR A 125 17.90 -6.30 7.01
CA THR A 125 16.87 -5.62 6.24
C THR A 125 15.60 -6.47 6.23
N TYR A 126 14.53 -5.90 6.75
CA TYR A 126 13.20 -6.51 6.78
C TYR A 126 12.33 -5.84 5.74
N ARG A 127 11.64 -6.63 4.92
CA ARG A 127 10.92 -6.13 3.76
C ARG A 127 9.51 -6.66 3.67
N ASP A 128 8.66 -5.86 3.05
CA ASP A 128 7.36 -6.23 2.53
C ASP A 128 7.15 -5.48 1.22
N ARG A 129 6.22 -5.98 0.41
CA ARG A 129 5.83 -5.35 -0.85
C ARG A 129 4.37 -5.00 -0.81
N ILE A 130 4.08 -3.74 -1.12
CA ILE A 130 2.71 -3.27 -1.24
C ILE A 130 2.43 -3.01 -2.71
N SER A 131 1.30 -3.52 -3.18
CA SER A 131 0.86 -3.32 -4.55
C SER A 131 -0.49 -2.61 -4.58
N VAL A 132 -0.70 -1.83 -5.63
CA VAL A 132 -1.96 -1.14 -5.89
C VAL A 132 -2.37 -1.48 -7.31
N GLU A 133 -3.57 -2.05 -7.46
CA GLU A 133 -4.15 -2.39 -8.75
C GLU A 133 -5.39 -1.56 -8.99
N ILE A 134 -5.51 -1.01 -10.19
CA ILE A 134 -6.67 -0.24 -10.60
C ILE A 134 -7.31 -0.93 -11.79
N SER A 135 -8.62 -1.12 -11.70
CA SER A 135 -9.43 -1.69 -12.78
C SER A 135 -10.52 -0.71 -13.19
N PHE A 136 -10.68 -0.53 -14.49
CA PHE A 136 -11.65 0.41 -15.04
C PHE A 136 -12.10 0.04 -16.46
#